data_c66b4c35045da64908287158c83ad3ea
#
_entry.id   c66b4c35045da64908287158c83ad3ea
#
_cell.length_a   1.000
_cell.length_b   1.000
_cell.length_c   1.000
_cell.angle_alpha   90.00
_cell.angle_beta   90.00
_cell.angle_gamma   90.00
#
_symmetry.space_group_name_H-M   'P 1'
#
loop_
_entity.id
_entity.type
_entity.pdbx_description
1 polymer ?
#
loop_
_entity_poly.entity_id
_entity_poly.type
_entity_poly.pdbx_seq_one_letter_code
_entity_poly.pdbx_strand_id
1 'polypeptide(L)'
;METTTFDWSCKHTWKQSAKNTAWCLLGCSIGDFGTILFFQLTKIPFPVLAIMVLAIINGLITSVILETIILIRQNLEFKKALKTALGMSFISMISMETTMNLTDYFLTGGAILTWWVVPLMLIVGFLTPWPYNYWRLKKYGINCH
;
A
#
# COMPACT_ATOMS: atom_id res chain seq x y z
N MET A 1 30.81 -5.42 19.76
CA MET A 1 29.71 -5.19 18.79
C MET A 1 28.81 -6.40 18.77
N GLU A 2 27.69 -6.31 19.40
CA GLU A 2 26.68 -7.34 19.25
C GLU A 2 26.10 -7.22 17.85
N THR A 3 26.43 -8.18 17.00
CA THR A 3 25.68 -8.41 15.79
C THR A 3 24.30 -8.91 16.21
N THR A 4 23.40 -7.99 16.47
CA THR A 4 22.01 -8.35 16.66
C THR A 4 21.51 -8.97 15.36
N THR A 5 21.50 -10.29 15.32
CA THR A 5 20.85 -11.01 14.24
C THR A 5 19.41 -10.53 14.18
N PHE A 6 19.01 -10.00 13.03
CA PHE A 6 17.65 -9.51 12.83
C PHE A 6 16.67 -10.66 13.07
N ASP A 7 15.79 -10.51 14.06
CA ASP A 7 14.84 -11.56 14.43
C ASP A 7 13.57 -11.45 13.61
N TRP A 8 13.36 -12.40 12.71
CA TRP A 8 12.16 -12.51 11.89
C TRP A 8 11.03 -13.30 12.57
N SER A 9 11.24 -13.77 13.79
CA SER A 9 10.31 -14.67 14.48
C SER A 9 9.29 -13.98 15.39
N CYS A 10 9.33 -12.66 15.50
CA CYS A 10 8.44 -11.93 16.40
C CYS A 10 6.99 -11.87 15.88
N LYS A 11 6.13 -12.69 16.43
CA LYS A 11 4.71 -12.76 16.07
C LYS A 11 3.98 -11.44 16.28
N HIS A 12 4.30 -10.70 17.33
CA HIS A 12 3.69 -9.41 17.61
C HIS A 12 3.99 -8.40 16.50
N THR A 13 5.25 -8.32 16.07
CA THR A 13 5.66 -7.43 14.99
C THR A 13 5.03 -7.83 13.65
N TRP A 14 4.93 -9.13 13.36
CA TRP A 14 4.23 -9.61 12.16
C TRP A 14 2.76 -9.21 12.16
N LYS A 15 2.09 -9.35 13.29
CA LYS A 15 0.69 -8.96 13.43
C LYS A 15 0.51 -7.45 13.26
N GLN A 16 1.38 -6.65 13.87
CA GLN A 16 1.32 -5.19 13.75
C GLN A 16 1.62 -4.72 12.32
N SER A 17 2.62 -5.32 11.67
CA SER A 17 2.93 -5.00 10.27
C SER A 17 1.81 -5.42 9.32
N ALA A 18 1.16 -6.55 9.57
CA ALA A 18 -0.01 -6.99 8.81
C ALA A 18 -1.15 -5.98 8.93
N LYS A 19 -1.42 -5.48 10.12
CA LYS A 19 -2.45 -4.47 10.37
C LYS A 19 -2.13 -3.16 9.62
N ASN A 20 -0.89 -2.70 9.70
CA ASN A 20 -0.46 -1.49 8.99
C ASN A 20 -0.55 -1.67 7.47
N THR A 21 -0.13 -2.83 6.97
CA THR A 21 -0.22 -3.17 5.55
C THR A 21 -1.68 -3.22 5.08
N ALA A 22 -2.58 -3.77 5.89
CA ALA A 22 -4.01 -3.82 5.56
C ALA A 22 -4.62 -2.42 5.44
N TRP A 23 -4.28 -1.50 6.34
CA TRP A 23 -4.74 -0.12 6.24
C TRP A 23 -4.17 0.60 5.02
N CYS A 24 -2.89 0.40 4.73
CA CYS A 24 -2.25 0.94 3.53
C CYS A 24 -2.90 0.39 2.26
N LEU A 25 -3.17 -0.91 2.22
CA LEU A 25 -3.84 -1.56 1.10
C LEU A 25 -5.25 -1.00 0.88
N LEU A 26 -6.00 -0.78 1.95
CA LEU A 26 -7.33 -0.17 1.85
C LEU A 26 -7.26 1.23 1.22
N GLY A 27 -6.34 2.07 1.70
CA GLY A 27 -6.15 3.41 1.15
C GLY A 27 -5.72 3.40 -0.31
N CYS A 28 -4.74 2.57 -0.66
CA CYS A 28 -4.26 2.39 -2.02
C CYS A 28 -5.37 1.88 -2.94
N SER A 29 -6.15 0.90 -2.49
CA SER A 29 -7.23 0.29 -3.28
C SER A 29 -8.34 1.29 -3.60
N ILE A 30 -8.69 2.15 -2.68
CA ILE A 30 -9.73 3.17 -2.91
C ILE A 30 -9.35 4.06 -4.11
N GLY A 31 -8.12 4.58 -4.13
CA GLY A 31 -7.66 5.45 -5.21
C GLY A 31 -7.40 4.70 -6.51
N ASP A 32 -6.72 3.57 -6.43
CA ASP A 32 -6.34 2.76 -7.59
C ASP A 32 -7.57 2.19 -8.30
N PHE A 33 -8.39 1.45 -7.59
CA PHE A 33 -9.60 0.84 -8.17
C PHE A 33 -10.61 1.88 -8.59
N GLY A 34 -10.74 2.97 -7.84
CA GLY A 34 -11.61 4.08 -8.21
C GLY A 34 -11.21 4.71 -9.53
N THR A 35 -9.92 4.89 -9.78
CA THR A 35 -9.40 5.44 -11.04
C THR A 35 -9.64 4.49 -12.20
N ILE A 36 -9.29 3.21 -12.04
CA ILE A 36 -9.49 2.21 -13.09
C ILE A 36 -10.99 2.07 -13.42
N LEU A 37 -11.83 2.01 -12.40
CA LEU A 37 -13.29 1.91 -12.57
C LEU A 37 -13.86 3.14 -13.29
N PHE A 38 -13.37 4.33 -12.95
CA PHE A 38 -13.79 5.57 -13.62
C PHE A 38 -13.54 5.49 -15.14
N PHE A 39 -12.33 5.12 -15.56
CA PHE A 39 -12.02 4.99 -16.98
C PHE A 39 -12.77 3.83 -17.63
N GLN A 40 -13.01 2.76 -16.91
CA GLN A 40 -13.75 1.59 -17.40
C GLN A 40 -15.23 1.92 -17.66
N LEU A 41 -15.85 2.70 -16.78
CA LEU A 41 -17.27 3.08 -16.91
C LEU A 41 -17.48 4.21 -17.92
N THR A 42 -16.58 5.19 -17.96
CA THR A 42 -16.71 6.34 -18.90
C THR A 42 -16.25 6.00 -20.31
N LYS A 43 -15.51 4.90 -20.48
CA LYS A 43 -14.97 4.45 -21.78
C LYS A 43 -14.17 5.53 -22.51
N ILE A 44 -13.50 6.41 -21.76
CA ILE A 44 -12.62 7.43 -22.33
C ILE A 44 -11.43 6.74 -22.98
N PRO A 45 -11.10 7.03 -24.26
CA PRO A 45 -9.94 6.44 -24.92
C PRO A 45 -8.65 7.02 -24.33
N PHE A 46 -8.04 6.28 -23.41
CA PHE A 46 -6.81 6.68 -22.75
C PHE A 46 -5.79 5.54 -22.79
N PRO A 47 -4.49 5.81 -22.98
CA PRO A 47 -3.49 4.74 -22.99
C PRO A 47 -3.49 3.97 -21.66
N VAL A 48 -3.37 2.65 -21.75
CA VAL A 48 -3.35 1.77 -20.56
C VAL A 48 -2.28 2.21 -19.55
N LEU A 49 -1.08 2.53 -20.05
CA LEU A 49 0.01 2.98 -19.20
C LEU A 49 -0.35 4.26 -18.44
N ALA A 50 -1.02 5.21 -19.09
CA ALA A 50 -1.45 6.45 -18.45
C ALA A 50 -2.51 6.19 -17.38
N ILE A 51 -3.46 5.28 -17.63
CA ILE A 51 -4.46 4.87 -16.63
C ILE A 51 -3.76 4.25 -15.41
N MET A 52 -2.78 3.37 -15.62
CA MET A 52 -2.02 2.74 -14.54
C MET A 52 -1.25 3.78 -13.71
N VAL A 53 -0.59 4.73 -14.36
CA VAL A 53 0.14 5.80 -13.66
C VAL A 53 -0.80 6.68 -12.84
N LEU A 54 -1.94 7.06 -13.39
CA LEU A 54 -2.96 7.84 -12.67
C LEU A 54 -3.54 7.04 -11.50
N ALA A 55 -3.79 5.76 -11.69
CA ALA A 55 -4.28 4.87 -10.63
C ALA A 55 -3.28 4.80 -9.47
N ILE A 56 -1.99 4.63 -9.77
CA ILE A 56 -0.92 4.61 -8.77
C ILE A 56 -0.86 5.94 -8.02
N ILE A 57 -0.87 7.07 -8.71
CA ILE A 57 -0.83 8.40 -8.10
C ILE A 57 -2.02 8.61 -7.18
N ASN A 58 -3.23 8.30 -7.63
CA ASN A 58 -4.44 8.44 -6.82
C ASN A 58 -4.45 7.48 -5.64
N GLY A 59 -3.98 6.26 -5.82
CA GLY A 59 -3.81 5.29 -4.74
C GLY A 59 -2.85 5.79 -3.66
N LEU A 60 -1.72 6.36 -4.07
CA LEU A 60 -0.76 6.96 -3.13
C LEU A 60 -1.39 8.13 -2.36
N ILE A 61 -2.11 9.01 -3.03
CA ILE A 61 -2.77 10.17 -2.40
C ILE A 61 -3.81 9.69 -1.38
N THR A 62 -4.69 8.78 -1.75
CA THR A 62 -5.73 8.27 -0.84
C THR A 62 -5.13 7.50 0.32
N SER A 63 -4.07 6.75 0.10
CA SER A 63 -3.36 6.02 1.16
C SER A 63 -2.70 6.98 2.16
N VAL A 64 -2.01 8.02 1.68
CA VAL A 64 -1.39 9.04 2.54
C VAL A 64 -2.46 9.78 3.36
N ILE A 65 -3.58 10.14 2.74
CA ILE A 65 -4.69 10.79 3.44
C ILE A 65 -5.23 9.89 4.56
N LEU A 66 -5.53 8.64 4.24
CA LEU A 66 -6.07 7.68 5.21
C LEU A 66 -5.10 7.45 6.36
N GLU A 67 -3.83 7.24 6.06
CA GLU A 67 -2.80 7.00 7.07
C GLU A 67 -2.60 8.23 7.96
N THR A 68 -2.60 9.43 7.37
CA THR A 68 -2.53 10.70 8.11
C THR A 68 -3.71 10.84 9.07
N ILE A 69 -4.93 10.53 8.62
CA ILE A 69 -6.13 10.57 9.48
C ILE A 69 -5.99 9.59 10.66
N ILE A 70 -5.50 8.38 10.40
CA ILE A 70 -5.30 7.37 11.44
C ILE A 70 -4.29 7.87 12.48
N LEU A 71 -3.18 8.46 12.05
CA LEU A 71 -2.15 9.00 12.93
C LEU A 71 -2.65 10.19 13.75
N ILE A 72 -3.47 11.07 13.16
CA ILE A 72 -4.09 12.18 13.88
C ILE A 72 -5.02 11.65 14.99
N ARG A 73 -5.78 10.60 14.70
CA ARG A 73 -6.63 9.94 15.71
C ARG A 73 -5.83 9.30 16.84
N GLN A 74 -4.56 9.04 16.64
CA GLN A 74 -3.62 8.56 17.66
C GLN A 74 -2.91 9.73 18.39
N ASN A 75 -3.46 10.94 18.32
CA ASN A 75 -2.97 12.16 18.99
C ASN A 75 -1.65 12.71 18.43
N LEU A 76 -1.33 12.44 17.17
CA LEU A 76 -0.22 13.07 16.48
C LEU A 76 -0.67 14.40 15.85
N GLU A 77 0.21 15.38 15.89
CA GLU A 77 -0.02 16.66 15.19
C GLU A 77 -0.08 16.43 13.68
N PHE A 78 -0.90 17.21 12.97
CA PHE A 78 -1.10 17.07 11.52
C PHE A 78 0.22 17.05 10.73
N LYS A 79 1.14 17.99 11.02
CA LYS A 79 2.44 18.05 10.33
C LYS A 79 3.28 16.80 10.55
N LYS A 80 3.31 16.30 11.78
CA LYS A 80 4.04 15.08 12.13
C LYS A 80 3.38 13.85 11.52
N ALA A 81 2.05 13.78 11.55
CA ALA A 81 1.29 12.69 10.95
C ALA A 81 1.54 12.61 9.43
N LEU A 82 1.45 13.74 8.74
CA LEU A 82 1.69 13.81 7.30
C LEU A 82 3.13 13.43 6.95
N LYS A 83 4.11 13.98 7.68
CA LYS A 83 5.52 13.64 7.46
C LYS A 83 5.80 12.17 7.70
N THR A 84 5.21 11.58 8.72
CA THR A 84 5.35 10.15 9.03
C THR A 84 4.72 9.30 7.93
N ALA A 85 3.51 9.63 7.49
CA ALA A 85 2.85 8.92 6.41
C ALA A 85 3.66 8.98 5.10
N LEU A 86 4.13 10.16 4.71
CA LEU A 86 4.94 10.32 3.50
C LEU A 86 6.32 9.66 3.61
N GLY A 87 7.03 9.89 4.72
CA GLY A 87 8.41 9.41 4.87
C GLY A 87 8.51 7.91 5.15
N MET A 88 7.58 7.38 5.92
CA MET A 88 7.68 6.00 6.40
C MET A 88 7.02 4.97 5.47
N SER A 89 5.94 5.32 4.82
CA SER A 89 5.14 4.36 4.06
C SER A 89 5.30 4.48 2.55
N PHE A 90 5.99 5.49 2.07
CA PHE A 90 6.04 5.82 0.64
C PHE A 90 6.60 4.66 -0.21
N ILE A 91 7.72 4.05 0.20
CA ILE A 91 8.33 2.91 -0.51
C ILE A 91 7.40 1.70 -0.51
N SER A 92 6.77 1.43 0.63
CA SER A 92 5.79 0.35 0.78
C SER A 92 4.59 0.56 -0.15
N MET A 93 4.07 1.79 -0.21
CA MET A 93 2.95 2.15 -1.07
C MET A 93 3.29 1.98 -2.56
N ILE A 94 4.45 2.47 -3.00
CA ILE A 94 4.89 2.32 -4.38
C ILE A 94 5.02 0.85 -4.76
N SER A 95 5.63 0.03 -3.90
CA SER A 95 5.78 -1.41 -4.13
C SER A 95 4.43 -2.09 -4.27
N MET A 96 3.49 -1.77 -3.38
CA MET A 96 2.12 -2.31 -3.38
C MET A 96 1.38 -1.94 -4.68
N GLU A 97 1.35 -0.66 -5.01
CA GLU A 97 0.64 -0.16 -6.20
C GLU A 97 1.23 -0.72 -7.48
N THR A 98 2.55 -0.73 -7.61
CA THR A 98 3.22 -1.28 -8.79
C THR A 98 2.90 -2.76 -8.96
N THR A 99 2.95 -3.54 -7.88
CA THR A 99 2.67 -4.97 -7.92
C THR A 99 1.21 -5.24 -8.28
N MET A 100 0.27 -4.48 -7.71
CA MET A 100 -1.15 -4.62 -8.01
C MET A 100 -1.44 -4.31 -9.48
N ASN A 101 -0.90 -3.22 -9.99
CA ASN A 101 -1.11 -2.82 -11.39
C ASN A 101 -0.44 -3.78 -12.38
N LEU A 102 0.77 -4.28 -12.07
CA LEU A 102 1.42 -5.31 -12.89
C LEU A 102 0.60 -6.61 -12.91
N THR A 103 0.03 -7.01 -11.78
CA THR A 103 -0.83 -8.20 -11.70
C THR A 103 -2.05 -8.03 -12.60
N ASP A 104 -2.72 -6.87 -12.54
CA ASP A 104 -3.85 -6.57 -13.42
C ASP A 104 -3.43 -6.63 -14.89
N TYR A 105 -2.34 -5.98 -15.23
CA TYR A 105 -1.83 -5.96 -16.61
C TYR A 105 -1.52 -7.37 -17.14
N PHE A 106 -0.85 -8.20 -16.34
CA PHE A 106 -0.50 -9.57 -16.77
C PHE A 106 -1.71 -10.51 -16.88
N LEU A 107 -2.73 -10.30 -16.06
CA LEU A 107 -3.90 -11.17 -16.05
C LEU A 107 -4.99 -10.73 -17.03
N THR A 108 -5.14 -9.43 -17.26
CA THR A 108 -6.20 -8.88 -18.12
C THR A 108 -5.68 -8.30 -19.43
N GLY A 109 -4.40 -8.06 -19.55
CA GLY A 109 -3.78 -7.39 -20.69
C GLY A 109 -3.94 -5.87 -20.65
N GLY A 110 -4.46 -5.28 -19.59
CA GLY A 110 -4.67 -3.85 -19.44
C GLY A 110 -5.00 -3.44 -18.03
N ALA A 111 -5.48 -2.23 -17.84
CA ALA A 111 -5.98 -1.74 -16.56
C ALA A 111 -7.50 -1.96 -16.51
N ILE A 112 -7.93 -3.17 -16.16
CA ILE A 112 -9.33 -3.58 -16.18
C ILE A 112 -9.68 -4.26 -14.87
N LEU A 113 -10.60 -3.65 -14.10
CA LEU A 113 -11.13 -4.25 -12.89
C LEU A 113 -12.13 -5.35 -13.25
N THR A 114 -11.77 -6.59 -12.94
CA THR A 114 -12.66 -7.72 -13.00
C THR A 114 -12.75 -8.36 -11.61
N TRP A 115 -13.93 -8.88 -11.26
CA TRP A 115 -14.18 -9.39 -9.92
C TRP A 115 -13.25 -10.54 -9.50
N TRP A 116 -12.70 -11.31 -10.46
CA TRP A 116 -11.78 -12.41 -10.17
C TRP A 116 -10.32 -11.93 -10.04
N VAL A 117 -9.96 -10.81 -10.68
CA VAL A 117 -8.62 -10.21 -10.60
C VAL A 117 -8.43 -9.41 -9.32
N VAL A 118 -9.49 -8.75 -8.85
CA VAL A 118 -9.43 -7.92 -7.63
C VAL A 118 -8.90 -8.68 -6.41
N PRO A 119 -9.39 -9.88 -6.06
CA PRO A 119 -8.82 -10.64 -4.95
C PRO A 119 -7.34 -10.95 -5.12
N LEU A 120 -6.90 -11.28 -6.34
CA LEU A 120 -5.50 -11.57 -6.64
C LEU A 120 -4.62 -10.32 -6.50
N MET A 121 -5.09 -9.18 -6.98
CA MET A 121 -4.41 -7.89 -6.80
C MET A 121 -4.25 -7.56 -5.31
N LEU A 122 -5.30 -7.76 -4.52
CA LEU A 122 -5.27 -7.50 -3.08
C LEU A 122 -4.29 -8.42 -2.36
N ILE A 123 -4.27 -9.71 -2.69
CA ILE A 123 -3.36 -10.68 -2.08
C ILE A 123 -1.91 -10.32 -2.40
N VAL A 124 -1.60 -10.08 -3.66
CA VAL A 124 -0.24 -9.73 -4.11
C VAL A 124 0.18 -8.38 -3.52
N GLY A 125 -0.72 -7.40 -3.53
CA GLY A 125 -0.48 -6.08 -2.94
C GLY A 125 -0.26 -6.12 -1.43
N PHE A 126 -0.89 -7.06 -0.72
CA PHE A 126 -0.68 -7.27 0.71
C PHE A 126 0.67 -7.95 0.99
N LEU A 127 0.97 -9.02 0.27
CA LEU A 127 2.16 -9.83 0.51
C LEU A 127 3.46 -9.11 0.15
N THR A 128 3.45 -8.25 -0.86
CA THR A 128 4.65 -7.56 -1.34
C THR A 128 5.25 -6.61 -0.30
N PRO A 129 4.48 -5.68 0.31
CA PRO A 129 5.06 -4.75 1.30
C PRO A 129 5.11 -5.31 2.72
N TRP A 130 4.44 -6.41 3.01
CA TRP A 130 4.32 -6.94 4.37
C TRP A 130 5.68 -7.25 5.01
N PRO A 131 6.61 -7.99 4.36
CA PRO A 131 7.94 -8.21 4.93
C PRO A 131 8.73 -6.90 5.11
N TYR A 132 8.60 -5.97 4.19
CA TYR A 132 9.22 -4.65 4.28
C TYR A 132 8.71 -3.87 5.49
N ASN A 133 7.41 -3.88 5.72
CA ASN A 133 6.79 -3.23 6.89
C ASN A 133 7.25 -3.88 8.20
N TYR A 134 7.38 -5.21 8.24
CA TYR A 134 7.97 -5.92 9.37
C TYR A 134 9.39 -5.43 9.66
N TRP A 135 10.24 -5.40 8.64
CA TRP A 135 11.62 -4.95 8.75
C TRP A 135 11.70 -3.52 9.29
N ARG A 136 10.85 -2.64 8.80
CA ARG A 136 10.81 -1.24 9.26
C ARG A 136 10.41 -1.12 10.72
N LEU A 137 9.37 -1.83 11.13
CA LEU A 137 8.94 -1.82 12.54
C LEU A 137 10.03 -2.32 13.46
N LYS A 138 10.74 -3.38 13.09
CA LYS A 138 11.87 -3.89 13.84
C LYS A 138 13.03 -2.91 13.92
N LYS A 139 13.36 -2.26 12.80
CA LYS A 139 14.49 -1.33 12.72
C LYS A 139 14.24 -0.03 13.49
N TYR A 140 13.01 0.49 13.43
CA TYR A 140 12.70 1.85 13.88
C TYR A 140 11.98 1.92 15.23
N GLY A 141 11.79 0.85 15.96
CA GLY A 141 11.45 1.00 17.35
C GLY A 141 10.38 0.12 17.97
N ILE A 142 9.86 -0.89 17.31
CA ILE A 142 8.98 -1.84 17.97
C ILE A 142 9.77 -3.08 18.30
N ASN A 143 10.12 -3.21 19.60
CA ASN A 143 10.75 -4.42 20.10
C ASN A 143 9.70 -5.49 20.35
N CYS A 144 10.09 -6.73 20.11
CA CYS A 144 9.28 -7.88 20.49
C CYS A 144 9.33 -8.05 22.01
N HIS A 145 8.21 -7.90 22.64
CA HIS A 145 8.06 -8.19 24.07
C HIS A 145 7.28 -9.46 24.29
#